data_1b45bb58c05d48fe825b6d1ace38dc91
#
_entry.id   1b45bb58c05d48fe825b6d1ace38dc91
#
_cell.length_a   1.000
_cell.length_b   1.000
_cell.length_c   1.000
_cell.angle_alpha   90.00
_cell.angle_beta   90.00
_cell.angle_gamma   90.00
#
_symmetry.space_group_name_H-M   'P 1'
#
loop_
_entity.id
_entity.type
_entity.pdbx_description
1 polymer ?
#
loop_
_entity_poly.entity_id
_entity_poly.type
_entity_poly.pdbx_seq_one_letter_code
_entity_poly.pdbx_strand_id
1 'polypeptide(L)'
;MNKKQWSNPPAMQIDPKKTYHATIESNKGTIEIQFYPQYAPKTVNNFVFLAQEGFYDGISFHRVISNFMIQGGDPTGTGRGGPDYRFEDEVKGNPLTHDTGVISMANAGPNTNGSQFFITHSPQPHLNGKHTVFGKITSGQDVVNAIRQGDTITKVTIRET
;
A
#
# COMPACT_ATOMS: atom_id res chain seq x y z
N MET A 1 13.54 15.50 -5.15
CA MET A 1 12.30 15.78 -5.90
C MET A 1 11.13 15.95 -4.96
N ASN A 2 10.37 17.02 -5.10
CA ASN A 2 9.20 17.27 -4.27
C ASN A 2 8.00 16.50 -4.81
N LYS A 3 7.38 15.70 -3.95
CA LYS A 3 6.13 15.04 -4.27
C LYS A 3 4.96 15.95 -3.91
N LYS A 4 3.81 15.67 -4.53
CA LYS A 4 2.58 16.38 -4.24
C LYS A 4 2.15 16.12 -2.79
N GLN A 5 1.49 17.10 -2.21
CA GLN A 5 0.92 16.99 -0.86
C GLN A 5 -0.46 17.63 -0.86
N TRP A 6 -1.30 17.20 0.08
CA TRP A 6 -2.68 17.65 0.17
C TRP A 6 -3.05 17.93 1.61
N SER A 7 -3.97 18.88 1.83
CA SER A 7 -4.40 19.26 3.18
C SER A 7 -5.36 18.23 3.80
N ASN A 8 -6.06 17.48 2.97
CA ASN A 8 -7.09 16.54 3.43
C ASN A 8 -7.00 15.21 2.67
N PRO A 9 -7.48 14.11 3.29
CA PRO A 9 -7.63 12.86 2.53
C PRO A 9 -8.51 13.05 1.31
N PRO A 10 -8.29 12.26 0.24
CA PRO A 10 -9.05 12.43 -1.00
C PRO A 10 -10.53 12.12 -0.82
N ALA A 11 -11.37 12.88 -1.51
CA ALA A 11 -12.79 12.55 -1.60
C ALA A 11 -12.95 11.16 -2.24
N MET A 12 -14.04 10.47 -1.91
CA MET A 12 -14.31 9.15 -2.44
C MET A 12 -14.55 9.23 -3.94
N GLN A 13 -13.67 8.61 -4.73
CA GLN A 13 -13.77 8.58 -6.20
C GLN A 13 -13.93 7.17 -6.74
N ILE A 14 -13.70 6.15 -5.92
CA ILE A 14 -13.91 4.76 -6.33
C ILE A 14 -15.32 4.31 -5.95
N ASP A 15 -15.78 3.24 -6.60
CA ASP A 15 -17.05 2.58 -6.26
C ASP A 15 -16.71 1.29 -5.52
N PRO A 16 -17.05 1.16 -4.22
CA PRO A 16 -16.72 -0.04 -3.45
C PRO A 16 -17.35 -1.32 -3.96
N LYS A 17 -18.30 -1.21 -4.88
CA LYS A 17 -18.95 -2.38 -5.51
C LYS A 17 -18.18 -2.90 -6.71
N LYS A 18 -17.19 -2.15 -7.19
CA LYS A 18 -16.38 -2.56 -8.34
C LYS A 18 -15.08 -3.20 -7.85
N THR A 19 -14.41 -3.88 -8.78
CA THR A 19 -13.12 -4.51 -8.50
C THR A 19 -12.00 -3.62 -9.03
N TYR A 20 -10.99 -3.40 -8.19
CA TYR A 20 -9.81 -2.60 -8.54
C TYR A 20 -8.56 -3.43 -8.40
N HIS A 21 -7.62 -3.21 -9.33
CA HIS A 21 -6.33 -3.87 -9.35
C HIS A 21 -5.22 -2.83 -9.51
N ALA A 22 -4.05 -3.13 -8.97
CA ALA A 22 -2.86 -2.33 -9.21
C ALA A 22 -1.78 -3.20 -9.83
N THR A 23 -1.03 -2.60 -10.74
CA THR A 23 0.22 -3.15 -11.25
C THR A 23 1.34 -2.27 -10.71
N ILE A 24 2.19 -2.82 -9.85
CA ILE A 24 3.37 -2.13 -9.33
C ILE A 24 4.58 -2.61 -10.14
N GLU A 25 5.17 -1.71 -10.92
CA GLU A 25 6.39 -2.00 -11.65
C GLU A 25 7.58 -1.56 -10.82
N SER A 26 8.51 -2.44 -10.59
CA SER A 26 9.72 -2.17 -9.83
C SER A 26 10.95 -2.55 -10.63
N ASN A 27 12.13 -2.17 -10.14
CA ASN A 27 13.39 -2.57 -10.78
C ASN A 27 13.69 -4.06 -10.65
N LYS A 28 12.89 -4.82 -9.88
CA LYS A 28 13.02 -6.28 -9.75
C LYS A 28 11.95 -7.05 -10.50
N GLY A 29 10.95 -6.38 -11.05
CA GLY A 29 9.84 -6.98 -11.78
C GLY A 29 8.51 -6.38 -11.41
N THR A 30 7.44 -7.07 -11.78
CA THR A 30 6.07 -6.59 -11.67
C THR A 30 5.30 -7.35 -10.60
N ILE A 31 4.51 -6.61 -9.81
CA ILE A 31 3.63 -7.15 -8.77
C ILE A 31 2.21 -6.76 -9.14
N GLU A 32 1.31 -7.76 -9.19
CA GLU A 32 -0.12 -7.52 -9.42
C GLU A 32 -0.89 -7.70 -8.13
N ILE A 33 -1.80 -6.76 -7.84
CA ILE A 33 -2.57 -6.73 -6.59
C ILE A 33 -4.04 -6.57 -6.91
N GLN A 34 -4.90 -7.30 -6.20
CA GLN A 34 -6.33 -7.07 -6.17
C GLN A 34 -6.70 -6.39 -4.86
N PHE A 35 -7.45 -5.29 -4.94
CA PHE A 35 -7.93 -4.57 -3.76
C PHE A 35 -9.29 -5.05 -3.31
N TYR A 36 -9.61 -4.77 -2.04
CA TYR A 36 -10.90 -5.11 -1.41
C TYR A 36 -11.58 -3.85 -0.87
N PRO A 37 -12.11 -2.99 -1.76
CA PRO A 37 -12.75 -1.74 -1.31
C PRO A 37 -14.02 -1.97 -0.49
N GLN A 38 -14.62 -3.16 -0.58
CA GLN A 38 -15.77 -3.51 0.25
C GLN A 38 -15.43 -3.59 1.74
N TYR A 39 -14.16 -3.85 2.07
CA TYR A 39 -13.71 -3.97 3.46
C TYR A 39 -12.88 -2.77 3.92
N ALA A 40 -12.22 -2.07 3.01
CA ALA A 40 -11.36 -0.92 3.30
C ALA A 40 -11.53 0.16 2.25
N PRO A 41 -12.73 0.74 2.12
CA PRO A 41 -13.03 1.67 1.02
C PRO A 41 -12.15 2.92 1.01
N LYS A 42 -11.92 3.53 2.17
CA LYS A 42 -11.10 4.75 2.23
C LYS A 42 -9.63 4.45 1.93
N THR A 43 -9.14 3.33 2.40
CA THR A 43 -7.75 2.91 2.17
C THR A 43 -7.50 2.62 0.70
N VAL A 44 -8.40 1.86 0.06
CA VAL A 44 -8.30 1.59 -1.38
C VAL A 44 -8.41 2.88 -2.17
N ASN A 45 -9.39 3.73 -1.82
CA ASN A 45 -9.56 5.03 -2.48
C ASN A 45 -8.29 5.88 -2.38
N ASN A 46 -7.69 5.92 -1.22
CA ASN A 46 -6.44 6.67 -0.99
C ASN A 46 -5.31 6.15 -1.88
N PHE A 47 -5.12 4.84 -1.92
CA PHE A 47 -4.06 4.25 -2.74
C PHE A 47 -4.30 4.52 -4.24
N VAL A 48 -5.53 4.34 -4.70
CA VAL A 48 -5.91 4.61 -6.09
C VAL A 48 -5.65 6.08 -6.45
N PHE A 49 -6.08 7.00 -5.59
CA PHE A 49 -5.86 8.42 -5.79
C PHE A 49 -4.36 8.75 -5.90
N LEU A 50 -3.57 8.29 -4.94
CA LEU A 50 -2.13 8.58 -4.95
C LEU A 50 -1.44 7.97 -6.16
N ALA A 51 -1.82 6.75 -6.55
CA ALA A 51 -1.25 6.10 -7.72
C ALA A 51 -1.56 6.88 -9.00
N GLN A 52 -2.80 7.34 -9.14
CA GLN A 52 -3.23 8.11 -10.32
C GLN A 52 -2.56 9.49 -10.39
N GLU A 53 -2.19 10.04 -9.24
CA GLU A 53 -1.44 11.30 -9.18
C GLU A 53 0.06 11.12 -9.41
N GLY A 54 0.52 9.89 -9.64
CA GLY A 54 1.93 9.60 -9.83
C GLY A 54 2.74 9.69 -8.54
N PHE A 55 2.09 9.70 -7.39
CA PHE A 55 2.75 9.91 -6.10
C PHE A 55 3.78 8.83 -5.79
N TYR A 56 3.47 7.57 -6.15
CA TYR A 56 4.36 6.45 -5.85
C TYR A 56 5.50 6.27 -6.84
N ASP A 57 5.46 6.95 -7.98
CA ASP A 57 6.47 6.77 -9.03
C ASP A 57 7.83 7.25 -8.53
N GLY A 58 8.84 6.39 -8.64
CA GLY A 58 10.20 6.70 -8.23
C GLY A 58 10.50 6.53 -6.73
N ILE A 59 9.51 6.12 -5.94
CA ILE A 59 9.70 5.95 -4.49
C ILE A 59 10.37 4.61 -4.20
N SER A 60 11.28 4.59 -3.22
CA SER A 60 11.99 3.39 -2.83
C SER A 60 11.24 2.56 -1.80
N PHE A 61 11.56 1.26 -1.76
CA PHE A 61 11.23 0.41 -0.61
C PHE A 61 12.29 0.68 0.44
N HIS A 62 12.00 1.60 1.35
CA HIS A 62 12.97 2.11 2.31
C HIS A 62 13.21 1.20 3.50
N ARG A 63 12.36 0.17 3.68
CA ARG A 63 12.50 -0.79 4.76
C ARG A 63 12.10 -2.17 4.25
N VAL A 64 13.04 -3.10 4.28
CA VAL A 64 12.80 -4.48 3.86
C VAL A 64 13.37 -5.41 4.93
N ILE A 65 12.52 -6.27 5.49
CA ILE A 65 12.91 -7.23 6.51
C ILE A 65 12.58 -8.63 6.00
N SER A 66 13.60 -9.46 5.86
CA SER A 66 13.48 -10.84 5.37
C SER A 66 12.47 -11.63 6.20
N ASN A 67 11.64 -12.42 5.53
CA ASN A 67 10.58 -13.23 6.15
C ASN A 67 9.53 -12.41 6.88
N PHE A 68 9.47 -11.11 6.62
CA PHE A 68 8.49 -10.22 7.22
C PHE A 68 7.75 -9.44 6.13
N MET A 69 8.36 -8.39 5.58
CA MET A 69 7.66 -7.52 4.65
C MET A 69 8.61 -6.61 3.87
N ILE A 70 8.08 -6.02 2.79
CA ILE A 70 8.70 -4.88 2.11
C ILE A 70 7.81 -3.66 2.34
N GLN A 71 8.39 -2.53 2.70
CA GLN A 71 7.66 -1.30 3.03
C GLN A 71 8.13 -0.15 2.16
N GLY A 72 7.18 0.58 1.61
CA GLY A 72 7.46 1.74 0.76
C GLY A 72 6.34 2.76 0.86
N GLY A 73 6.35 3.72 -0.06
CA GLY A 73 5.28 4.74 -0.14
C GLY A 73 5.61 6.05 0.56
N ASP A 74 6.81 6.17 1.11
CA ASP A 74 7.28 7.42 1.70
C ASP A 74 8.14 8.18 0.69
N PRO A 75 7.70 9.35 0.20
CA PRO A 75 8.48 10.09 -0.79
C PRO A 75 9.84 10.58 -0.29
N THR A 76 10.03 10.66 1.02
CA THR A 76 11.32 11.06 1.60
C THR A 76 12.26 9.88 1.81
N GLY A 77 11.74 8.66 1.83
CA GLY A 77 12.54 7.45 2.07
C GLY A 77 13.04 7.31 3.51
N THR A 78 12.51 8.09 4.45
CA THR A 78 12.96 8.09 5.85
C THR A 78 12.06 7.30 6.78
N GLY A 79 10.85 6.93 6.34
CA GLY A 79 9.81 6.33 7.16
C GLY A 79 8.90 7.36 7.84
N ARG A 80 9.18 8.65 7.65
CA ARG A 80 8.44 9.73 8.31
C ARG A 80 7.64 10.60 7.35
N GLY A 81 7.82 10.42 6.04
CA GLY A 81 7.13 11.22 5.04
C GLY A 81 5.79 10.62 4.64
N GLY A 82 5.01 11.40 3.92
CA GLY A 82 3.72 11.01 3.42
C GLY A 82 3.07 12.11 2.61
N PRO A 83 1.75 12.02 2.39
CA PRO A 83 1.03 12.98 1.56
C PRO A 83 0.55 14.22 2.31
N ASP A 84 0.94 14.40 3.56
CA ASP A 84 0.62 15.53 4.44
C ASP A 84 -0.79 15.48 5.04
N TYR A 85 -1.46 14.35 4.96
CA TYR A 85 -2.72 14.10 5.68
C TYR A 85 -2.67 12.74 6.35
N ARG A 86 -3.62 12.49 7.25
CA ARG A 86 -3.80 11.19 7.91
C ARG A 86 -5.26 10.81 7.88
N PHE A 87 -5.53 9.52 7.94
CA PHE A 87 -6.91 9.03 8.03
C PHE A 87 -6.97 7.78 8.91
N GLU A 88 -8.20 7.45 9.30
CA GLU A 88 -8.49 6.39 10.25
C GLU A 88 -8.23 4.99 9.70
N ASP A 89 -7.96 4.06 10.63
CA ASP A 89 -7.87 2.63 10.32
C ASP A 89 -9.23 2.08 9.88
N GLU A 90 -9.19 1.08 9.01
CA GLU A 90 -10.39 0.36 8.58
C GLU A 90 -10.25 -1.12 8.95
N VAL A 91 -10.12 -1.37 10.26
CA VAL A 91 -9.93 -2.72 10.80
C VAL A 91 -11.21 -3.32 11.37
N LYS A 92 -12.11 -2.48 11.87
CA LYS A 92 -13.37 -2.95 12.42
C LYS A 92 -14.26 -3.49 11.30
N GLY A 93 -14.71 -4.74 11.44
CA GLY A 93 -15.52 -5.38 10.41
C GLY A 93 -14.76 -5.83 9.18
N ASN A 94 -13.44 -5.67 9.17
CA ASN A 94 -12.58 -6.11 8.08
C ASN A 94 -12.11 -7.54 8.38
N PRO A 95 -12.52 -8.54 7.58
CA PRO A 95 -12.17 -9.93 7.84
C PRO A 95 -10.78 -10.32 7.35
N LEU A 96 -10.10 -9.40 6.65
CA LEU A 96 -8.79 -9.70 6.04
C LEU A 96 -7.72 -9.78 7.11
N THR A 97 -6.82 -10.75 6.95
CA THR A 97 -5.72 -11.00 7.89
C THR A 97 -4.39 -10.87 7.18
N HIS A 98 -3.32 -10.73 7.96
CA HIS A 98 -1.97 -10.59 7.43
C HIS A 98 -1.40 -11.96 7.05
N ASP A 99 -1.94 -12.53 5.97
CA ASP A 99 -1.41 -13.75 5.36
C ASP A 99 -0.21 -13.41 4.47
N THR A 100 0.38 -14.42 3.85
CA THR A 100 1.43 -14.18 2.86
C THR A 100 0.87 -13.40 1.67
N GLY A 101 1.59 -12.36 1.23
CA GLY A 101 1.23 -11.64 0.01
C GLY A 101 0.02 -10.73 0.14
N VAL A 102 -0.15 -10.08 1.29
CA VAL A 102 -1.16 -9.03 1.44
C VAL A 102 -0.51 -7.67 1.46
N ILE A 103 -1.25 -6.65 1.01
CA ILE A 103 -0.86 -5.26 1.15
C ILE A 103 -1.65 -4.64 2.28
N SER A 104 -0.94 -3.95 3.18
CA SER A 104 -1.48 -3.37 4.39
C SER A 104 -0.86 -2.01 4.63
N MET A 105 -1.51 -1.16 5.42
CA MET A 105 -1.02 0.19 5.68
C MET A 105 -0.04 0.22 6.83
N ALA A 106 1.12 0.81 6.59
CA ALA A 106 2.03 1.18 7.66
C ALA A 106 1.45 2.38 8.41
N ASN A 107 1.70 2.45 9.72
CA ASN A 107 1.22 3.57 10.53
C ASN A 107 2.15 3.81 11.71
N ALA A 108 1.95 4.94 12.40
CA ALA A 108 2.69 5.33 13.59
C ALA A 108 1.79 5.27 14.83
N GLY A 109 0.85 4.35 14.85
CA GLY A 109 -0.15 4.19 15.89
C GLY A 109 -1.54 4.28 15.31
N PRO A 110 -2.60 4.22 16.15
CA PRO A 110 -3.97 4.23 15.65
C PRO A 110 -4.30 5.48 14.82
N ASN A 111 -4.99 5.26 13.69
CA ASN A 111 -5.55 6.33 12.87
C ASN A 111 -4.49 7.32 12.32
N THR A 112 -3.33 6.79 11.91
CA THR A 112 -2.26 7.62 11.36
C THR A 112 -1.86 7.19 9.94
N ASN A 113 -2.80 6.64 9.18
CA ASN A 113 -2.55 6.20 7.81
C ASN A 113 -2.30 7.38 6.87
N GLY A 114 -1.35 7.21 5.96
CA GLY A 114 -1.04 8.20 4.95
C GLY A 114 -0.78 7.52 3.61
N SER A 115 0.48 7.46 3.20
CA SER A 115 0.85 6.83 1.93
C SER A 115 1.68 5.56 2.08
N GLN A 116 2.29 5.32 3.24
CA GLN A 116 3.18 4.18 3.42
C GLN A 116 2.39 2.89 3.54
N PHE A 117 2.87 1.86 2.87
CA PHE A 117 2.27 0.53 2.87
C PHE A 117 3.37 -0.52 2.97
N PHE A 118 2.96 -1.74 3.30
CA PHE A 118 3.88 -2.88 3.25
C PHE A 118 3.19 -4.09 2.62
N ILE A 119 4.01 -4.98 2.06
CA ILE A 119 3.56 -6.22 1.46
C ILE A 119 4.28 -7.36 2.16
N THR A 120 3.55 -8.37 2.64
CA THR A 120 4.11 -9.41 3.48
C THR A 120 4.83 -10.50 2.70
N HIS A 121 5.92 -11.02 3.29
CA HIS A 121 6.61 -12.23 2.80
C HIS A 121 5.95 -13.50 3.34
N SER A 122 5.44 -13.44 4.57
CA SER A 122 4.91 -14.57 5.30
C SER A 122 3.81 -14.10 6.24
N PRO A 123 3.01 -15.01 6.83
CA PRO A 123 1.92 -14.58 7.72
C PRO A 123 2.44 -13.79 8.93
N GLN A 124 1.73 -12.71 9.26
CA GLN A 124 2.06 -11.81 10.36
C GLN A 124 0.81 -11.57 11.23
N PRO A 125 0.33 -12.58 11.94
CA PRO A 125 -0.95 -12.45 12.67
C PRO A 125 -0.92 -11.42 13.79
N HIS A 126 0.26 -11.08 14.32
CA HIS A 126 0.38 -10.06 15.35
C HIS A 126 0.00 -8.66 14.88
N LEU A 127 -0.10 -8.44 13.57
CA LEU A 127 -0.49 -7.15 12.99
C LEU A 127 -1.99 -7.03 12.77
N ASN A 128 -2.74 -8.13 12.89
CA ASN A 128 -4.19 -8.12 12.67
C ASN A 128 -4.87 -7.19 13.67
N GLY A 129 -5.80 -6.36 13.16
CA GLY A 129 -6.51 -5.38 13.98
C GLY A 129 -5.73 -4.10 14.27
N LYS A 130 -4.47 -4.00 13.87
CA LYS A 130 -3.61 -2.83 14.10
C LYS A 130 -3.24 -2.12 12.81
N HIS A 131 -3.24 -2.84 11.71
CA HIS A 131 -2.93 -2.32 10.38
C HIS A 131 -4.03 -2.74 9.43
N THR A 132 -4.41 -1.84 8.51
CA THR A 132 -5.50 -2.08 7.57
C THR A 132 -5.02 -2.89 6.37
N VAL A 133 -5.44 -4.16 6.30
CA VAL A 133 -5.24 -4.97 5.09
C VAL A 133 -6.28 -4.55 4.06
N PHE A 134 -5.85 -4.23 2.84
CA PHE A 134 -6.77 -3.73 1.82
C PHE A 134 -6.61 -4.38 0.44
N GLY A 135 -5.72 -5.35 0.32
CA GLY A 135 -5.53 -6.07 -0.94
C GLY A 135 -4.65 -7.30 -0.76
N LYS A 136 -4.53 -8.05 -1.84
CA LYS A 136 -3.66 -9.22 -1.85
C LYS A 136 -2.99 -9.37 -3.22
N ILE A 137 -1.82 -9.98 -3.23
CA ILE A 137 -1.08 -10.25 -4.46
C ILE A 137 -1.80 -11.35 -5.25
N THR A 138 -1.99 -11.10 -6.54
CA THR A 138 -2.50 -12.10 -7.47
C THR A 138 -1.38 -12.68 -8.35
N SER A 139 -0.26 -11.95 -8.47
CA SER A 139 0.91 -12.38 -9.22
C SER A 139 2.11 -11.59 -8.73
N GLY A 140 3.29 -12.21 -8.69
CA GLY A 140 4.54 -11.51 -8.38
C GLY A 140 5.03 -11.67 -6.94
N GLN A 141 4.59 -12.70 -6.22
CA GLN A 141 5.13 -12.95 -4.87
C GLN A 141 6.65 -13.18 -4.93
N ASP A 142 7.15 -13.80 -5.98
CA ASP A 142 8.58 -13.98 -6.19
C ASP A 142 9.32 -12.65 -6.33
N VAL A 143 8.68 -11.65 -6.95
CA VAL A 143 9.23 -10.29 -7.05
C VAL A 143 9.28 -9.64 -5.67
N VAL A 144 8.21 -9.76 -4.88
CA VAL A 144 8.20 -9.26 -3.49
C VAL A 144 9.37 -9.85 -2.71
N ASN A 145 9.58 -11.16 -2.85
CA ASN A 145 10.65 -11.85 -2.15
C ASN A 145 12.05 -11.44 -2.64
N ALA A 146 12.15 -10.95 -3.87
CA ALA A 146 13.42 -10.52 -4.47
C ALA A 146 13.78 -9.07 -4.17
N ILE A 147 12.79 -8.24 -3.81
CA ILE A 147 13.03 -6.81 -3.51
C ILE A 147 13.92 -6.66 -2.28
N ARG A 148 14.86 -5.73 -2.36
CA ARG A 148 15.79 -5.40 -1.28
C ARG A 148 15.66 -3.94 -0.94
N GLN A 149 16.12 -3.57 0.24
CA GLN A 149 16.09 -2.19 0.70
C GLN A 149 16.80 -1.29 -0.30
N GLY A 150 16.11 -0.22 -0.71
CA GLY A 150 16.61 0.70 -1.72
C GLY A 150 16.12 0.42 -3.14
N ASP A 151 15.51 -0.74 -3.39
CA ASP A 151 14.85 -0.97 -4.67
C ASP A 151 13.68 0.01 -4.84
N THR A 152 13.33 0.31 -6.08
CA THR A 152 12.40 1.40 -6.38
C THR A 152 11.17 0.94 -7.12
N ILE A 153 10.08 1.69 -6.88
CA ILE A 153 8.86 1.60 -7.67
C ILE A 153 9.06 2.51 -8.88
N THR A 154 8.94 1.93 -10.08
CA THR A 154 9.01 2.71 -11.33
C THR A 154 7.68 3.38 -11.60
N LYS A 155 6.59 2.63 -11.45
CA LYS A 155 5.24 3.12 -11.73
C LYS A 155 4.19 2.25 -11.07
N VAL A 156 3.07 2.86 -10.68
CA VAL A 156 1.87 2.14 -10.24
C VAL A 156 0.73 2.47 -11.17
N THR A 157 0.12 1.46 -11.75
CA THR A 157 -1.03 1.61 -12.66
C THR A 157 -2.26 0.98 -12.03
N ILE A 158 -3.40 1.68 -12.11
CA ILE A 158 -4.67 1.21 -11.55
C ILE A 158 -5.57 0.75 -12.68
N ARG A 159 -6.25 -0.36 -12.46
CA ARG A 159 -7.19 -0.94 -13.40
C ARG A 159 -8.50 -1.25 -12.66
N GLU A 160 -9.62 -0.85 -13.25
CA GLU A 160 -10.97 -1.11 -12.76
C GLU A 160 -11.64 -2.17 -13.62
N THR A 161 -12.32 -3.11 -13.00
CA THR A 161 -13.08 -4.14 -13.73
C THR A 161 -14.50 -4.30 -13.18
#